data_e531bc0781ede397273244a193b8a80f
#
_entry.id   e531bc0781ede397273244a193b8a80f
#
_cell.length_a   1.000
_cell.length_b   1.000
_cell.length_c   1.000
_cell.angle_alpha   90.00
_cell.angle_beta   90.00
_cell.angle_gamma   90.00
#
_symmetry.space_group_name_H-M   'P 1'
#
loop_
_entity.id
_entity.type
_entity.pdbx_description
1 polymer ?
#
loop_
_entity_poly.entity_id
_entity_poly.type
_entity_poly.pdbx_seq_one_letter_code
_entity_poly.pdbx_strand_id
1 'polypeptide(L)'
;MTLDDVMNFAADQERGREYELADPVDGTPTGIKLWIVGPDSETAHKARLALSDELSELADADGRVSAESREKARLNCLARHVIRWDVKEGDEAVPFNTKNLLRLLNVQWVQAQVDAFAADRRNFR
;
A
#
# COMPACT_ATOMS: atom_id res chain seq x y z
N MET A 1 -29.03 -1.64 2.76
CA MET A 1 -27.88 -0.71 2.84
C MET A 1 -28.34 0.69 2.44
N THR A 2 -28.03 1.66 3.26
CA THR A 2 -28.37 3.07 3.01
C THR A 2 -27.18 3.81 2.39
N LEU A 3 -27.41 5.04 1.92
CA LEU A 3 -26.32 5.91 1.47
C LEU A 3 -25.30 6.17 2.59
N ASP A 4 -25.80 6.37 3.82
CA ASP A 4 -24.93 6.57 4.97
C ASP A 4 -24.06 5.35 5.25
N ASP A 5 -24.58 4.13 5.08
CA ASP A 5 -23.81 2.89 5.24
C ASP A 5 -22.66 2.84 4.22
N VAL A 6 -22.92 3.25 2.99
CA VAL A 6 -21.91 3.30 1.92
C VAL A 6 -20.81 4.31 2.28
N MET A 7 -21.20 5.50 2.73
CA MET A 7 -20.26 6.57 3.10
C MET A 7 -19.45 6.20 4.35
N ASN A 8 -20.08 5.57 5.34
CA ASN A 8 -19.39 5.13 6.55
C ASN A 8 -18.36 4.04 6.23
N PHE A 9 -18.67 3.15 5.32
CA PHE A 9 -17.72 2.11 4.91
C PHE A 9 -16.48 2.72 4.24
N ALA A 10 -16.68 3.70 3.36
CA ALA A 10 -15.57 4.42 2.74
C ALA A 10 -14.72 5.16 3.79
N ALA A 11 -15.37 5.80 4.78
CA ALA A 11 -14.68 6.48 5.87
C ALA A 11 -13.87 5.50 6.74
N ASP A 12 -14.40 4.31 7.00
CA ASP A 12 -13.70 3.26 7.73
C ASP A 12 -12.46 2.79 6.99
N GLN A 13 -12.54 2.68 5.67
CA GLN A 13 -11.40 2.34 4.83
C GLN A 13 -10.31 3.42 4.88
N GLU A 14 -10.68 4.70 5.00
CA GLU A 14 -9.74 5.83 5.08
C GLU A 14 -8.92 5.80 6.37
N ARG A 15 -9.47 5.31 7.48
CA ARG A 15 -8.75 5.20 8.75
C ARG A 15 -7.60 4.20 8.69
N GLY A 16 -7.66 3.27 7.74
CA GLY A 16 -6.70 2.19 7.61
C GLY A 16 -6.93 1.07 8.61
N ARG A 17 -6.40 -0.09 8.28
CA ARG A 17 -6.42 -1.28 9.13
C ARG A 17 -5.02 -1.80 9.33
N GLU A 18 -4.78 -2.29 10.54
CA GLU A 18 -3.52 -2.93 10.88
C GLU A 18 -3.38 -4.25 10.13
N TYR A 19 -2.22 -4.42 9.51
CA TYR A 19 -1.82 -5.68 8.92
C TYR A 19 -0.43 -6.05 9.43
N GLU A 20 -0.31 -7.23 10.03
CA GLU A 20 0.99 -7.76 10.45
C GLU A 20 1.54 -8.67 9.36
N LEU A 21 2.76 -8.40 8.90
CA LEU A 21 3.41 -9.25 7.91
C LEU A 21 3.62 -10.65 8.48
N ALA A 22 3.33 -11.66 7.66
CA ALA A 22 3.57 -13.05 8.00
C ALA A 22 4.88 -13.53 7.37
N ASP A 23 5.60 -14.38 8.08
CA ASP A 23 6.80 -15.02 7.54
C ASP A 23 6.43 -15.76 6.26
N PRO A 24 7.17 -15.56 5.15
CA PRO A 24 6.78 -16.12 3.86
C PRO A 24 6.94 -17.64 3.74
N VAL A 25 7.65 -18.27 4.70
CA VAL A 25 7.90 -19.71 4.69
C VAL A 25 6.91 -20.45 5.59
N ASP A 26 6.76 -20.02 6.85
CA ASP A 26 5.95 -20.73 7.83
C ASP A 26 4.67 -20.00 8.26
N GLY A 27 4.47 -18.76 7.81
CA GLY A 27 3.27 -17.99 8.10
C GLY A 27 3.21 -17.40 9.51
N THR A 28 4.27 -17.48 10.31
CA THR A 28 4.27 -16.92 11.66
C THR A 28 4.30 -15.41 11.62
N PRO A 29 3.72 -14.72 12.64
CA PRO A 29 3.79 -13.27 12.72
C PRO A 29 5.24 -12.76 12.82
N THR A 30 5.55 -11.71 12.05
CA THR A 30 6.90 -11.12 12.03
C THR A 30 7.10 -10.02 13.05
N GLY A 31 6.03 -9.47 13.62
CA GLY A 31 6.08 -8.28 14.46
C GLY A 31 6.11 -6.97 13.67
N ILE A 32 6.17 -7.03 12.34
CA ILE A 32 6.13 -5.84 11.47
C ILE A 32 4.68 -5.54 11.14
N LYS A 33 4.21 -4.38 11.57
CA LYS A 33 2.81 -3.97 11.40
C LYS A 33 2.71 -2.73 10.54
N LEU A 34 1.78 -2.76 9.59
CA LEU A 34 1.50 -1.65 8.69
C LEU A 34 0.02 -1.30 8.81
N TRP A 35 -0.32 -0.01 8.73
CA TRP A 35 -1.71 0.44 8.63
C TRP A 35 -1.97 0.85 7.19
N ILE A 36 -2.93 0.18 6.57
CA ILE A 36 -3.19 0.23 5.14
C ILE A 36 -4.62 0.71 4.91
N VAL A 37 -4.80 1.65 3.98
CA VAL A 37 -6.14 2.16 3.61
C VAL A 37 -6.82 1.21 2.62
N GLY A 38 -8.15 1.21 2.64
CA GLY A 38 -8.94 0.36 1.76
C GLY A 38 -9.09 0.91 0.35
N PRO A 39 -9.57 0.07 -0.60
CA PRO A 39 -9.64 0.44 -2.02
C PRO A 39 -10.61 1.58 -2.35
N ASP A 40 -11.62 1.80 -1.53
CA ASP A 40 -12.61 2.86 -1.75
C ASP A 40 -12.29 4.15 -0.97
N SER A 41 -11.16 4.20 -0.28
CA SER A 41 -10.72 5.39 0.44
C SER A 41 -10.30 6.50 -0.53
N GLU A 42 -10.39 7.75 -0.06
CA GLU A 42 -9.90 8.89 -0.84
C GLU A 42 -8.40 8.80 -1.07
N THR A 43 -7.65 8.36 -0.07
CA THR A 43 -6.19 8.15 -0.19
C THR A 43 -5.86 7.15 -1.29
N ALA A 44 -6.58 6.03 -1.37
CA ALA A 44 -6.37 5.04 -2.44
C ALA A 44 -6.74 5.62 -3.81
N HIS A 45 -7.81 6.40 -3.89
CA HIS A 45 -8.20 7.07 -5.14
C HIS A 45 -7.11 8.03 -5.62
N LYS A 46 -6.59 8.86 -4.74
CA LYS A 46 -5.48 9.78 -5.07
C LYS A 46 -4.22 9.01 -5.48
N ALA A 47 -3.94 7.89 -4.84
CA ALA A 47 -2.81 7.04 -5.20
C ALA A 47 -2.94 6.51 -6.64
N ARG A 48 -4.14 6.10 -7.05
CA ARG A 48 -4.40 5.64 -8.42
C ARG A 48 -4.27 6.76 -9.44
N LEU A 49 -4.74 7.97 -9.10
CA LEU A 49 -4.56 9.14 -9.97
C LEU A 49 -3.09 9.48 -10.15
N ALA A 50 -2.33 9.47 -9.06
CA ALA A 50 -0.88 9.69 -9.11
C ALA A 50 -0.16 8.64 -9.95
N LEU A 51 -0.58 7.37 -9.87
CA LEU A 51 -0.04 6.30 -10.71
C LEU A 51 -0.26 6.60 -12.19
N SER A 52 -1.46 7.02 -12.57
CA SER A 52 -1.78 7.37 -13.95
C SER A 52 -0.91 8.53 -14.45
N ASP A 53 -0.72 9.55 -13.62
CA ASP A 53 0.12 10.70 -13.96
C ASP A 53 1.60 10.30 -14.11
N GLU A 54 2.12 9.49 -13.20
CA GLU A 54 3.50 8.99 -13.27
C GLU A 54 3.74 8.18 -14.54
N LEU A 55 2.81 7.32 -14.91
CA LEU A 55 2.93 6.51 -16.13
C LEU A 55 2.94 7.40 -17.38
N SER A 56 2.15 8.48 -17.40
CA SER A 56 2.15 9.44 -18.49
C SER A 56 3.48 10.19 -18.60
N GLU A 57 4.08 10.57 -17.48
CA GLU A 57 5.36 11.27 -17.43
C GLU A 57 6.54 10.37 -17.84
N LEU A 58 6.44 9.07 -17.54
CA LEU A 58 7.50 8.10 -17.85
C LEU A 58 7.41 7.54 -19.27
N ALA A 59 6.34 7.85 -20.00
CA ALA A 59 6.15 7.37 -21.37
C ALA A 59 7.16 8.01 -22.32
N ASP A 60 7.64 7.21 -23.28
CA ASP A 60 8.50 7.69 -24.36
C ASP A 60 7.69 8.38 -25.47
N ALA A 61 8.36 8.77 -26.56
CA ALA A 61 7.72 9.45 -27.69
C ALA A 61 6.61 8.61 -28.34
N ASP A 62 6.67 7.28 -28.22
CA ASP A 62 5.66 6.35 -28.75
C ASP A 62 4.57 6.01 -27.75
N GLY A 63 4.59 6.63 -26.56
CA GLY A 63 3.65 6.38 -25.50
C GLY A 63 3.93 5.12 -24.69
N ARG A 64 5.11 4.55 -24.81
CA ARG A 64 5.51 3.32 -24.12
C ARG A 64 6.20 3.61 -22.80
N VAL A 65 5.89 2.79 -21.79
CA VAL A 65 6.56 2.82 -20.49
C VAL A 65 7.35 1.52 -20.33
N SER A 66 8.61 1.63 -19.95
CA SER A 66 9.44 0.42 -19.70
C SER A 66 8.86 -0.40 -18.55
N ALA A 67 9.15 -1.70 -18.53
CA ALA A 67 8.72 -2.58 -17.45
C ALA A 67 9.26 -2.11 -16.10
N GLU A 68 10.51 -1.68 -16.05
CA GLU A 68 11.15 -1.17 -14.84
C GLU A 68 10.47 0.09 -14.32
N SER A 69 10.18 1.05 -15.20
CA SER A 69 9.48 2.28 -14.83
C SER A 69 8.06 2.02 -14.36
N ARG A 70 7.37 1.08 -15.01
CA ARG A 70 6.00 0.68 -14.64
C ARG A 70 5.97 0.04 -13.26
N GLU A 71 6.90 -0.84 -12.97
CA GLU A 71 7.01 -1.48 -11.67
C GLU A 71 7.31 -0.48 -10.57
N LYS A 72 8.20 0.47 -10.82
CA LYS A 72 8.52 1.54 -9.87
C LYS A 72 7.30 2.42 -9.57
N ALA A 73 6.54 2.79 -10.59
CA ALA A 73 5.32 3.57 -10.42
C ALA A 73 4.26 2.80 -9.63
N ARG A 74 4.11 1.50 -9.91
CA ARG A 74 3.20 0.61 -9.17
C ARG A 74 3.60 0.52 -7.69
N LEU A 75 4.89 0.40 -7.41
CA LEU A 75 5.40 0.34 -6.04
C LEU A 75 5.14 1.65 -5.28
N ASN A 76 5.33 2.79 -5.94
CA ASN A 76 5.00 4.09 -5.37
C ASN A 76 3.50 4.19 -5.05
N CYS A 77 2.65 3.68 -5.92
CA CYS A 77 1.20 3.63 -5.69
C CYS A 77 0.87 2.79 -4.45
N LEU A 78 1.47 1.60 -4.33
CA LEU A 78 1.27 0.74 -3.18
C LEU A 78 1.74 1.42 -1.89
N ALA A 79 2.88 2.09 -1.93
CA ALA A 79 3.42 2.83 -0.78
C ALA A 79 2.44 3.90 -0.27
N ARG A 80 1.71 4.56 -1.16
CA ARG A 80 0.73 5.58 -0.80
C ARG A 80 -0.49 5.02 -0.05
N HIS A 81 -0.72 3.70 -0.10
CA HIS A 81 -1.77 3.03 0.67
C HIS A 81 -1.38 2.80 2.12
N VAL A 82 -0.10 2.86 2.44
CA VAL A 82 0.40 2.64 3.80
C VAL A 82 0.51 4.00 4.49
N ILE A 83 -0.22 4.18 5.60
CA ILE A 83 -0.31 5.49 6.26
C ILE A 83 0.53 5.60 7.53
N ARG A 84 0.89 4.47 8.12
CA ARG A 84 1.79 4.41 9.28
C ARG A 84 2.28 2.98 9.48
N TRP A 85 3.26 2.80 10.34
CA TRP A 85 3.77 1.47 10.64
C TRP A 85 4.32 1.36 12.07
N ASP A 86 4.51 0.12 12.50
CA ASP A 86 5.26 -0.24 13.70
C ASP A 86 6.33 -1.23 13.28
N VAL A 87 7.53 -0.72 13.04
CA VAL A 87 8.69 -1.49 12.62
C VAL A 87 9.85 -1.14 13.54
N LYS A 88 10.49 -2.15 14.08
CA LYS A 88 11.65 -1.97 14.97
C LYS A 88 12.86 -2.70 14.42
N GLU A 89 14.02 -2.14 14.71
CA GLU A 89 15.30 -2.77 14.47
C GLU A 89 15.97 -2.90 15.85
N GLY A 90 15.99 -4.12 16.39
CA GLY A 90 16.28 -4.33 17.80
C GLY A 90 15.20 -3.67 18.67
N ASP A 91 15.59 -2.79 19.58
CA ASP A 91 14.66 -2.06 20.45
C ASP A 91 14.30 -0.67 19.91
N GLU A 92 14.88 -0.27 18.78
CA GLU A 92 14.68 1.05 18.21
C GLU A 92 13.62 1.06 17.12
N ALA A 93 12.71 2.04 17.19
CA ALA A 93 11.71 2.24 16.16
C ALA A 93 12.38 2.75 14.87
N VAL A 94 12.03 2.12 13.74
CA VAL A 94 12.46 2.59 12.42
C VAL A 94 11.50 3.71 11.97
N PRO A 95 12.03 4.91 11.63
CA PRO A 95 11.16 6.00 11.21
C PRO A 95 10.31 5.65 10.00
N PHE A 96 9.04 6.03 10.06
CA PHE A 96 8.13 5.89 8.92
C PHE A 96 8.35 7.05 7.97
N ASN A 97 8.98 6.76 6.82
CA ASN A 97 9.18 7.70 5.74
C ASN A 97 9.18 6.96 4.41
N THR A 98 9.09 7.70 3.32
CA THR A 98 9.00 7.12 1.98
C THR A 98 10.19 6.23 1.66
N LYS A 99 11.39 6.64 2.01
CA LYS A 99 12.62 5.85 1.74
C LYS A 99 12.57 4.49 2.42
N ASN A 100 12.28 4.46 3.72
CA ASN A 100 12.23 3.22 4.48
C ASN A 100 11.06 2.33 4.04
N LEU A 101 9.92 2.95 3.75
CA LEU A 101 8.75 2.22 3.27
C LEU A 101 9.02 1.55 1.92
N LEU A 102 9.63 2.26 0.98
CA LEU A 102 9.98 1.69 -0.33
C LEU A 102 11.02 0.58 -0.22
N ARG A 103 11.97 0.71 0.70
CA ARG A 103 12.94 -0.38 0.97
C ARG A 103 12.23 -1.66 1.41
N LEU A 104 11.26 -1.54 2.31
CA LEU A 104 10.48 -2.69 2.76
C LEU A 104 9.61 -3.26 1.63
N LEU A 105 8.86 -2.41 0.94
CA LEU A 105 7.94 -2.83 -0.12
C LEU A 105 8.66 -3.35 -1.38
N ASN A 106 9.94 -3.04 -1.54
CA ASN A 106 10.73 -3.57 -2.66
C ASN A 106 10.99 -5.08 -2.53
N VAL A 107 10.79 -5.65 -1.36
CA VAL A 107 10.91 -7.09 -1.14
C VAL A 107 9.66 -7.79 -1.67
N GLN A 108 9.83 -8.71 -2.60
CA GLN A 108 8.73 -9.31 -3.37
C GLN A 108 7.62 -9.92 -2.51
N TRP A 109 7.97 -10.70 -1.48
CA TRP A 109 6.94 -11.33 -0.65
C TRP A 109 6.19 -10.31 0.20
N VAL A 110 6.83 -9.22 0.58
CA VAL A 110 6.20 -8.11 1.31
C VAL A 110 5.19 -7.41 0.41
N GLN A 111 5.59 -7.07 -0.84
CA GLN A 111 4.68 -6.48 -1.83
C GLN A 111 3.43 -7.32 -2.00
N ALA A 112 3.60 -8.63 -2.16
CA ALA A 112 2.49 -9.54 -2.40
C ALA A 112 1.48 -9.53 -1.25
N GLN A 113 1.96 -9.52 -0.02
CA GLN A 113 1.08 -9.51 1.16
C GLN A 113 0.35 -8.17 1.29
N VAL A 114 1.06 -7.06 1.14
CA VAL A 114 0.47 -5.73 1.28
C VAL A 114 -0.55 -5.46 0.16
N ASP A 115 -0.21 -5.84 -1.07
CA ASP A 115 -1.08 -5.66 -2.22
C ASP A 115 -2.37 -6.46 -2.07
N ALA A 116 -2.27 -7.73 -1.66
CA ALA A 116 -3.44 -8.58 -1.44
C ALA A 116 -4.35 -8.03 -0.33
N PHE A 117 -3.76 -7.55 0.75
CA PHE A 117 -4.52 -6.95 1.85
C PHE A 117 -5.23 -5.67 1.42
N ALA A 118 -4.53 -4.78 0.72
CA ALA A 118 -5.07 -3.50 0.29
C ALA A 118 -6.19 -3.64 -0.74
N ALA A 119 -6.18 -4.70 -1.53
CA ALA A 119 -7.16 -4.92 -2.59
C ALA A 119 -8.46 -5.58 -2.10
N ASP A 120 -8.47 -6.15 -0.90
CA ASP A 120 -9.62 -6.91 -0.40
C ASP A 120 -10.45 -6.07 0.57
N ARG A 121 -11.63 -5.65 0.10
CA ARG A 121 -12.56 -4.84 0.90
C ARG A 121 -12.99 -5.50 2.21
N ARG A 122 -12.97 -6.83 2.27
CA ARG A 122 -13.36 -7.57 3.47
C ARG A 122 -12.47 -7.28 4.66
N ASN A 123 -11.23 -6.87 4.41
CA ASN A 123 -10.26 -6.52 5.45
C ASN A 123 -10.60 -5.22 6.18
N PHE A 124 -11.53 -4.43 5.63
CA PHE A 124 -11.83 -3.08 6.14
C PHE A 124 -13.22 -2.96 6.76
N ARG A 125 -13.88 -4.05 6.91
CA ARG A 125 -15.21 -4.11 7.49
C ARG A 125 -15.19 -4.18 8.99
#